data_83c5eae99f56bca1657ac9c7c8f82d46
#
_entry.id   83c5eae99f56bca1657ac9c7c8f82d46
#
_cell.length_a   1.000
_cell.length_b   1.000
_cell.length_c   1.000
_cell.angle_alpha   90.00
_cell.angle_beta   90.00
_cell.angle_gamma   90.00
#
_symmetry.space_group_name_H-M   'P 1'
#
loop_
_entity.id
_entity.type
_entity.pdbx_description
1 polymer ?
#
loop_
_entity_poly.entity_id
_entity_poly.type
_entity_poly.pdbx_seq_one_letter_code
_entity_poly.pdbx_strand_id
1 'polypeptide(L)'
;MEPLLLSGLKDKSALVVGGGFGMGRATARLLSVNGARVYVLDADAERVEATSRELSATGICADICEPGAARDAVKRAATEMGGLDILINIVGKGYRVRGAELTAQTQREALEINYLHHVEFCAAFGEHRIEAGKPGAITMVSSLAGLRPFPGQIAYGAAKAALNSLTASLAVEWGPHQIRVNAVAPGVVRTDRNTWEGQPGDALAGSIPLGRLGDQEDIAAAIVFLSSDAASYITGQTLLVDGGAASFIQFWRQ
;
A
#
# COMPACT_ATOMS: atom_id res chain seq x y z
N MET A 1 -4.80 -9.24 21.87
CA MET A 1 -5.70 -9.63 20.78
C MET A 1 -5.05 -10.81 20.08
N GLU A 2 -5.81 -11.89 19.84
CA GLU A 2 -5.28 -13.00 19.06
C GLU A 2 -4.90 -12.53 17.63
N PRO A 3 -3.84 -13.06 17.02
CA PRO A 3 -3.45 -12.69 15.67
C PRO A 3 -4.53 -13.06 14.68
N LEU A 4 -4.81 -12.15 13.72
CA LEU A 4 -5.70 -12.42 12.60
C LEU A 4 -5.07 -13.50 11.70
N LEU A 5 -5.61 -14.71 11.71
CA LEU A 5 -5.17 -15.80 10.84
C LEU A 5 -6.04 -15.88 9.59
N LEU A 6 -5.41 -15.81 8.43
CA LEU A 6 -6.06 -15.82 7.12
C LEU A 6 -5.54 -17.00 6.29
N SER A 7 -6.45 -17.64 5.55
CA SER A 7 -6.11 -18.77 4.68
C SER A 7 -5.29 -18.35 3.46
N GLY A 8 -4.46 -19.28 2.95
CA GLY A 8 -3.73 -19.11 1.68
C GLY A 8 -2.47 -18.24 1.75
N LEU A 9 -1.99 -17.89 2.94
CA LEU A 9 -0.76 -17.12 3.12
C LEU A 9 0.45 -17.99 3.49
N LYS A 10 0.19 -19.13 4.13
CA LYS A 10 1.27 -20.04 4.54
C LYS A 10 2.14 -20.45 3.35
N ASP A 11 3.45 -20.33 3.52
CA ASP A 11 4.49 -20.63 2.54
C ASP A 11 4.50 -19.76 1.27
N LYS A 12 3.57 -18.79 1.15
CA LYS A 12 3.59 -17.79 0.07
C LYS A 12 4.77 -16.83 0.22
N SER A 13 5.34 -16.44 -0.91
CA SER A 13 6.40 -15.43 -0.97
C SER A 13 5.80 -14.05 -1.25
N ALA A 14 6.13 -13.08 -0.40
CA ALA A 14 5.57 -11.74 -0.46
C ALA A 14 6.67 -10.65 -0.47
N LEU A 15 6.66 -9.78 -1.48
CA LEU A 15 7.47 -8.57 -1.51
C LEU A 15 6.66 -7.40 -0.94
N VAL A 16 7.18 -6.77 0.12
CA VAL A 16 6.59 -5.58 0.74
C VAL A 16 7.47 -4.37 0.46
N VAL A 17 7.03 -3.53 -0.49
CA VAL A 17 7.69 -2.28 -0.88
C VAL A 17 7.28 -1.18 0.10
N GLY A 18 8.25 -0.60 0.80
CA GLY A 18 8.05 0.27 1.95
C GLY A 18 7.85 -0.51 3.26
N GLY A 19 8.40 -1.74 3.33
CA GLY A 19 8.19 -2.68 4.43
C GLY A 19 9.00 -2.40 5.70
N GLY A 20 9.90 -1.40 5.68
CA GLY A 20 10.79 -1.11 6.81
C GLY A 20 10.16 -0.28 7.93
N PHE A 21 9.00 0.35 7.70
CA PHE A 21 8.42 1.29 8.66
C PHE A 21 6.89 1.39 8.56
N GLY A 22 6.25 1.80 9.64
CA GLY A 22 4.84 2.18 9.65
C GLY A 22 3.90 1.06 9.19
N MET A 23 2.94 1.39 8.34
CA MET A 23 1.99 0.45 7.76
C MET A 23 2.68 -0.72 7.04
N GLY A 24 3.85 -0.46 6.42
CA GLY A 24 4.61 -1.50 5.74
C GLY A 24 5.19 -2.53 6.69
N ARG A 25 5.80 -2.09 7.78
CA ARG A 25 6.32 -2.99 8.82
C ARG A 25 5.20 -3.76 9.50
N ALA A 26 4.07 -3.10 9.81
CA ALA A 26 2.89 -3.78 10.37
C ALA A 26 2.35 -4.86 9.39
N THR A 27 2.31 -4.56 8.09
CA THR A 27 1.90 -5.50 7.04
C THR A 27 2.88 -6.68 6.93
N ALA A 28 4.19 -6.41 6.90
CA ALA A 28 5.23 -7.44 6.86
C ALA A 28 5.14 -8.38 8.06
N ARG A 29 4.93 -7.82 9.27
CA ARG A 29 4.73 -8.57 10.50
C ARG A 29 3.48 -9.48 10.41
N LEU A 30 2.36 -8.94 9.98
CA LEU A 30 1.11 -9.70 9.90
C LEU A 30 1.18 -10.83 8.85
N LEU A 31 1.86 -10.60 7.71
CA LEU A 31 2.16 -11.65 6.74
C LEU A 31 3.02 -12.77 7.35
N SER A 32 4.09 -12.42 8.04
CA SER A 32 4.98 -13.38 8.71
C SER A 32 4.23 -14.22 9.75
N VAL A 33 3.37 -13.60 10.58
CA VAL A 33 2.50 -14.30 11.55
C VAL A 33 1.56 -15.29 10.87
N ASN A 34 1.13 -15.00 9.65
CA ASN A 34 0.31 -15.90 8.83
C ASN A 34 1.12 -16.95 8.04
N GLY A 35 2.44 -17.06 8.31
CA GLY A 35 3.31 -18.06 7.72
C GLY A 35 3.81 -17.72 6.30
N ALA A 36 3.63 -16.49 5.84
CA ALA A 36 4.22 -16.04 4.58
C ALA A 36 5.73 -15.79 4.74
N ARG A 37 6.50 -16.08 3.72
CA ARG A 37 7.91 -15.69 3.58
C ARG A 37 7.96 -14.27 3.06
N VAL A 38 8.50 -13.35 3.86
CA VAL A 38 8.48 -11.92 3.55
C VAL A 38 9.83 -11.47 3.00
N TYR A 39 9.78 -10.64 1.96
CA TYR A 39 10.91 -9.89 1.44
C TYR A 39 10.63 -8.39 1.64
N VAL A 40 11.48 -7.72 2.41
CA VAL A 40 11.30 -6.31 2.77
C VAL A 40 12.11 -5.42 1.83
N LEU A 41 11.48 -4.40 1.25
CA LEU A 41 12.17 -3.34 0.52
C LEU A 41 11.87 -1.98 1.18
N ASP A 42 12.91 -1.21 1.45
CA ASP A 42 12.81 0.19 1.89
C ASP A 42 14.04 0.96 1.40
N ALA A 43 13.94 2.29 1.31
CA ALA A 43 15.08 3.14 0.96
C ALA A 43 16.05 3.38 2.15
N ASP A 44 15.67 2.98 3.36
CA ASP A 44 16.45 3.14 4.58
C ASP A 44 17.02 1.78 5.01
N ALA A 45 18.33 1.64 4.93
CA ALA A 45 19.03 0.38 5.22
C ALA A 45 18.84 -0.07 6.69
N GLU A 46 18.81 0.85 7.65
CA GLU A 46 18.63 0.50 9.07
C GLU A 46 17.22 -0.07 9.31
N ARG A 47 16.21 0.48 8.65
CA ARG A 47 14.83 -0.01 8.71
C ARG A 47 14.69 -1.39 8.07
N VAL A 48 15.34 -1.60 6.92
CA VAL A 48 15.39 -2.91 6.27
C VAL A 48 16.00 -3.93 7.21
N GLU A 49 17.19 -3.63 7.78
CA GLU A 49 17.88 -4.52 8.70
C GLU A 49 17.06 -4.83 9.96
N ALA A 50 16.49 -3.78 10.59
CA ALA A 50 15.69 -3.94 11.80
C ALA A 50 14.46 -4.83 11.57
N THR A 51 13.72 -4.60 10.49
CA THR A 51 12.52 -5.37 10.15
C THR A 51 12.89 -6.80 9.72
N SER A 52 13.92 -6.95 8.92
CA SER A 52 14.40 -8.29 8.48
C SER A 52 14.85 -9.14 9.66
N ARG A 53 15.57 -8.55 10.61
CA ARG A 53 15.99 -9.26 11.84
C ARG A 53 14.80 -9.65 12.71
N GLU A 54 13.83 -8.74 12.90
CA GLU A 54 12.62 -9.01 13.69
C GLU A 54 11.81 -10.17 13.12
N LEU A 55 11.67 -10.23 11.79
CA LEU A 55 10.80 -11.20 11.12
C LEU A 55 11.53 -12.44 10.60
N SER A 56 12.84 -12.54 10.79
CA SER A 56 13.69 -13.53 10.11
C SER A 56 13.48 -13.53 8.60
N ALA A 57 13.29 -12.34 8.04
CA ALA A 57 12.99 -12.09 6.64
C ALA A 57 14.25 -11.66 5.88
N THR A 58 14.18 -11.71 4.55
CA THR A 58 15.19 -11.12 3.67
C THR A 58 14.81 -9.69 3.34
N GLY A 59 15.79 -8.83 3.07
CA GLY A 59 15.51 -7.44 2.71
C GLY A 59 16.49 -6.86 1.69
N ILE A 60 16.03 -5.82 1.01
CA ILE A 60 16.81 -5.03 0.07
C ILE A 60 16.62 -3.54 0.38
N CYS A 61 17.75 -2.82 0.48
CA CYS A 61 17.73 -1.36 0.50
C CYS A 61 17.78 -0.85 -0.94
N ALA A 62 16.74 -0.13 -1.38
CA ALA A 62 16.67 0.45 -2.71
C ALA A 62 15.75 1.67 -2.73
N ASP A 63 16.11 2.70 -3.50
CA ASP A 63 15.22 3.79 -3.84
C ASP A 63 14.29 3.36 -4.99
N ILE A 64 13.00 3.39 -4.75
CA ILE A 64 11.98 2.96 -5.70
C ILE A 64 11.82 3.91 -6.90
N CYS A 65 12.34 5.14 -6.82
CA CYS A 65 12.32 6.13 -7.88
C CYS A 65 13.52 5.99 -8.84
N GLU A 66 14.50 5.14 -8.51
CA GLU A 66 15.62 4.88 -9.40
C GLU A 66 15.18 4.03 -10.61
N PRO A 67 15.59 4.39 -11.83
CA PRO A 67 15.27 3.63 -13.04
C PRO A 67 15.66 2.14 -12.91
N GLY A 68 14.72 1.24 -13.16
CA GLY A 68 14.96 -0.20 -13.10
C GLY A 68 14.83 -0.82 -11.70
N ALA A 69 14.75 -0.03 -10.63
CA ALA A 69 14.67 -0.51 -9.24
C ALA A 69 13.53 -1.52 -9.02
N ALA A 70 12.39 -1.29 -9.62
CA ALA A 70 11.23 -2.17 -9.51
C ALA A 70 11.50 -3.56 -10.12
N ARG A 71 12.05 -3.60 -11.34
CA ARG A 71 12.37 -4.85 -12.06
C ARG A 71 13.46 -5.64 -11.32
N ASP A 72 14.49 -4.95 -10.86
CA ASP A 72 15.60 -5.58 -10.13
C ASP A 72 15.12 -6.14 -8.78
N ALA A 73 14.30 -5.40 -8.04
CA ALA A 73 13.74 -5.84 -6.77
C ALA A 73 12.82 -7.07 -6.92
N VAL A 74 11.91 -7.05 -7.90
CA VAL A 74 11.01 -8.19 -8.18
C VAL A 74 11.81 -9.42 -8.61
N LYS A 75 12.77 -9.26 -9.53
CA LYS A 75 13.63 -10.35 -10.00
C LYS A 75 14.46 -10.94 -8.86
N ARG A 76 15.05 -10.10 -8.03
CA ARG A 76 15.86 -10.52 -6.89
C ARG A 76 15.02 -11.25 -5.85
N ALA A 77 13.87 -10.69 -5.45
CA ALA A 77 12.95 -11.33 -4.51
C ALA A 77 12.46 -12.69 -5.04
N ALA A 78 12.06 -12.76 -6.31
CA ALA A 78 11.62 -14.00 -6.94
C ALA A 78 12.72 -15.07 -6.97
N THR A 79 13.98 -14.68 -7.27
CA THR A 79 15.12 -15.59 -7.32
C THR A 79 15.47 -16.12 -5.93
N GLU A 80 15.61 -15.24 -4.95
CA GLU A 80 16.03 -15.61 -3.58
C GLU A 80 14.96 -16.41 -2.83
N MET A 81 13.67 -16.19 -3.15
CA MET A 81 12.55 -16.92 -2.55
C MET A 81 12.03 -18.11 -3.39
N GLY A 82 12.61 -18.38 -4.56
CA GLY A 82 12.15 -19.45 -5.44
C GLY A 82 10.75 -19.17 -6.06
N GLY A 83 10.39 -17.92 -6.22
CA GLY A 83 9.13 -17.41 -6.75
C GLY A 83 8.61 -16.24 -5.94
N LEU A 84 7.67 -15.49 -6.50
CA LEU A 84 7.05 -14.33 -5.83
C LEU A 84 5.54 -14.34 -6.05
N ASP A 85 4.75 -14.63 -5.02
CA ASP A 85 3.29 -14.84 -5.11
C ASP A 85 2.49 -13.57 -4.83
N ILE A 86 3.03 -12.68 -3.98
CA ILE A 86 2.32 -11.50 -3.49
C ILE A 86 3.21 -10.28 -3.64
N LEU A 87 2.67 -9.20 -4.22
CA LEU A 87 3.27 -7.88 -4.23
C LEU A 87 2.44 -6.92 -3.39
N ILE A 88 3.07 -6.27 -2.43
CA ILE A 88 2.46 -5.19 -1.67
C ILE A 88 3.30 -3.93 -1.84
N ASN A 89 2.67 -2.84 -2.32
CA ASN A 89 3.36 -1.57 -2.50
C ASN A 89 2.65 -0.48 -1.68
N ILE A 90 3.33 -0.02 -0.62
CA ILE A 90 2.78 0.90 0.38
C ILE A 90 3.36 2.31 0.22
N VAL A 91 4.43 2.45 -0.54
CA VAL A 91 5.17 3.71 -0.60
C VAL A 91 4.30 4.83 -1.16
N GLY A 92 4.43 5.97 -0.52
CA GLY A 92 3.81 7.22 -0.93
C GLY A 92 4.12 8.31 0.07
N LYS A 93 4.04 9.54 -0.40
CA LYS A 93 4.33 10.73 0.40
C LYS A 93 3.21 11.76 0.21
N GLY A 94 2.61 12.20 1.31
CA GLY A 94 1.68 13.32 1.27
C GLY A 94 2.35 14.55 0.64
N TYR A 95 1.68 15.16 -0.31
CA TYR A 95 2.19 16.31 -1.05
C TYR A 95 1.17 17.44 -0.95
N ARG A 96 1.50 18.49 -0.20
CA ARG A 96 0.61 19.64 -0.01
C ARG A 96 1.00 20.77 -0.95
N VAL A 97 0.07 21.14 -1.84
CA VAL A 97 0.19 22.26 -2.76
C VAL A 97 -1.14 23.01 -2.80
N ARG A 98 -1.13 24.30 -2.53
CA ARG A 98 -2.32 25.15 -2.67
C ARG A 98 -2.62 25.39 -4.14
N GLY A 99 -3.91 25.62 -4.49
CA GLY A 99 -4.29 25.78 -5.89
C GLY A 99 -3.54 26.88 -6.65
N ALA A 100 -3.20 27.99 -5.97
CA ALA A 100 -2.40 29.07 -6.55
C ALA A 100 -0.89 28.72 -6.77
N GLU A 101 -0.40 27.66 -6.14
CA GLU A 101 0.98 27.19 -6.21
C GLU A 101 1.12 25.96 -7.13
N LEU A 102 -0.01 25.49 -7.69
CA LEU A 102 -0.03 24.30 -8.55
C LEU A 102 0.67 24.59 -9.87
N THR A 103 1.65 23.76 -10.21
CA THR A 103 2.39 23.81 -11.48
C THR A 103 2.45 22.41 -12.10
N ALA A 104 2.78 22.32 -13.38
CA ALA A 104 3.05 21.04 -14.03
C ALA A 104 4.22 20.29 -13.37
N GLN A 105 5.17 21.02 -12.77
CA GLN A 105 6.31 20.42 -12.08
C GLN A 105 5.87 19.76 -10.76
N THR A 106 5.10 20.47 -9.92
CA THR A 106 4.59 19.91 -8.65
C THR A 106 3.70 18.69 -8.90
N GLN A 107 2.95 18.67 -10.03
CA GLN A 107 2.16 17.52 -10.42
C GLN A 107 3.04 16.33 -10.85
N ARG A 108 4.13 16.54 -11.60
CA ARG A 108 5.07 15.47 -11.97
C ARG A 108 5.72 14.84 -10.74
N GLU A 109 6.22 15.65 -9.80
CA GLU A 109 6.82 15.19 -8.56
C GLU A 109 5.85 14.34 -7.72
N ALA A 110 4.59 14.77 -7.65
CA ALA A 110 3.56 14.01 -6.95
C ALA A 110 3.25 12.67 -7.63
N LEU A 111 3.25 12.63 -8.97
CA LEU A 111 3.07 11.40 -9.74
C LEU A 111 4.26 10.46 -9.56
N GLU A 112 5.49 10.96 -9.59
CA GLU A 112 6.71 10.16 -9.41
C GLU A 112 6.64 9.35 -8.12
N ILE A 113 6.49 10.03 -6.98
CA ILE A 113 6.56 9.39 -5.66
C ILE A 113 5.26 8.68 -5.24
N ASN A 114 4.14 8.86 -5.92
CA ASN A 114 2.85 8.30 -5.50
C ASN A 114 2.15 7.44 -6.55
N TYR A 115 2.71 7.32 -7.77
CA TYR A 115 2.06 6.60 -8.87
C TYR A 115 3.04 5.82 -9.75
N LEU A 116 4.10 6.43 -10.32
CA LEU A 116 4.91 5.79 -11.35
C LEU A 116 5.62 4.53 -10.87
N HIS A 117 6.18 4.55 -9.68
CA HIS A 117 6.78 3.34 -9.11
C HIS A 117 5.77 2.19 -8.91
N HIS A 118 4.48 2.49 -8.64
CA HIS A 118 3.44 1.45 -8.57
C HIS A 118 3.26 0.79 -9.94
N VAL A 119 3.26 1.59 -11.03
CA VAL A 119 3.17 1.07 -12.41
C VAL A 119 4.31 0.10 -12.68
N GLU A 120 5.56 0.51 -12.37
CA GLU A 120 6.75 -0.29 -12.63
C GLU A 120 6.78 -1.60 -11.83
N PHE A 121 6.44 -1.55 -10.52
CA PHE A 121 6.36 -2.75 -9.70
C PHE A 121 5.25 -3.69 -10.16
N CYS A 122 4.08 -3.17 -10.51
CA CYS A 122 2.99 -3.97 -11.05
C CYS A 122 3.38 -4.63 -12.37
N ALA A 123 4.01 -3.89 -13.29
CA ALA A 123 4.46 -4.43 -14.57
C ALA A 123 5.47 -5.57 -14.39
N ALA A 124 6.50 -5.35 -13.57
CA ALA A 124 7.52 -6.36 -13.29
C ALA A 124 6.95 -7.61 -12.62
N PHE A 125 6.04 -7.45 -11.66
CA PHE A 125 5.36 -8.58 -11.00
C PHE A 125 4.42 -9.31 -11.94
N GLY A 126 3.61 -8.57 -12.73
CA GLY A 126 2.68 -9.16 -13.71
C GLY A 126 3.42 -10.00 -14.74
N GLU A 127 4.49 -9.48 -15.34
CA GLU A 127 5.38 -10.21 -16.24
C GLU A 127 5.87 -11.52 -15.60
N HIS A 128 6.44 -11.45 -14.39
CA HIS A 128 6.92 -12.62 -13.66
C HIS A 128 5.82 -13.69 -13.45
N ARG A 129 4.59 -13.29 -13.10
CA ARG A 129 3.50 -14.26 -12.83
C ARG A 129 2.94 -14.85 -14.11
N ILE A 130 2.77 -14.04 -15.16
CA ILE A 130 2.27 -14.48 -16.47
C ILE A 130 3.24 -15.47 -17.11
N GLU A 131 4.55 -15.15 -17.13
CA GLU A 131 5.58 -16.07 -17.65
C GLU A 131 5.63 -17.40 -16.88
N ALA A 132 5.43 -17.35 -15.57
CA ALA A 132 5.40 -18.55 -14.73
C ALA A 132 4.09 -19.36 -14.88
N GLY A 133 3.05 -18.82 -15.51
CA GLY A 133 1.72 -19.45 -15.59
C GLY A 133 1.07 -19.68 -14.23
N LYS A 134 1.31 -18.79 -13.24
CA LYS A 134 0.86 -18.97 -11.85
C LYS A 134 0.00 -17.80 -11.38
N PRO A 135 -0.99 -18.01 -10.51
CA PRO A 135 -1.80 -16.96 -9.93
C PRO A 135 -0.97 -16.02 -9.07
N GLY A 136 -1.46 -14.80 -8.82
CA GLY A 136 -0.79 -13.81 -7.98
C GLY A 136 -1.75 -12.85 -7.31
N ALA A 137 -1.24 -12.08 -6.34
CA ALA A 137 -2.00 -11.02 -5.70
C ALA A 137 -1.16 -9.74 -5.58
N ILE A 138 -1.75 -8.61 -5.98
CA ILE A 138 -1.18 -7.28 -5.80
C ILE A 138 -2.10 -6.48 -4.90
N THR A 139 -1.54 -5.86 -3.86
CA THR A 139 -2.25 -4.89 -3.03
C THR A 139 -1.44 -3.61 -2.92
N MET A 140 -2.03 -2.51 -3.37
CA MET A 140 -1.41 -1.18 -3.34
C MET A 140 -2.04 -0.30 -2.27
N VAL A 141 -1.31 0.70 -1.78
CA VAL A 141 -1.87 1.68 -0.86
C VAL A 141 -2.15 2.99 -1.60
N SER A 142 -3.44 3.23 -1.79
CA SER A 142 -4.01 4.48 -2.28
C SER A 142 -4.19 5.48 -1.13
N SER A 143 -5.25 6.26 -1.16
CA SER A 143 -5.62 7.20 -0.11
C SER A 143 -7.08 7.61 -0.25
N LEU A 144 -7.72 8.00 0.85
CA LEU A 144 -8.99 8.71 0.80
C LEU A 144 -8.93 9.96 -0.11
N ALA A 145 -7.76 10.61 -0.21
CA ALA A 145 -7.56 11.75 -1.10
C ALA A 145 -7.67 11.42 -2.61
N GLY A 146 -7.52 10.16 -3.00
CA GLY A 146 -7.77 9.69 -4.37
C GLY A 146 -9.25 9.45 -4.68
N LEU A 147 -10.13 9.54 -3.69
CA LEU A 147 -11.57 9.32 -3.81
C LEU A 147 -12.39 10.55 -3.42
N ARG A 148 -11.85 11.40 -2.55
CA ARG A 148 -12.48 12.63 -2.06
C ARG A 148 -11.46 13.78 -2.10
N PRO A 149 -11.87 14.98 -2.55
CA PRO A 149 -10.96 16.12 -2.56
C PRO A 149 -10.69 16.66 -1.15
N PHE A 150 -9.44 17.04 -0.92
CA PHE A 150 -9.02 17.71 0.32
C PHE A 150 -8.25 19.00 -0.02
N PRO A 151 -8.45 20.08 0.74
CA PRO A 151 -7.67 21.31 0.56
C PRO A 151 -6.17 21.06 0.63
N GLY A 152 -5.45 21.58 -0.36
CA GLY A 152 -4.00 21.45 -0.44
C GLY A 152 -3.48 20.07 -0.89
N GLN A 153 -4.34 19.13 -1.23
CA GLN A 153 -3.93 17.79 -1.70
C GLN A 153 -4.21 17.55 -3.20
N ILE A 154 -4.21 18.61 -4.01
CA ILE A 154 -4.59 18.54 -5.42
C ILE A 154 -3.70 17.55 -6.19
N ALA A 155 -2.38 17.74 -6.15
CA ALA A 155 -1.44 16.90 -6.87
C ALA A 155 -1.37 15.47 -6.33
N TYR A 156 -1.37 15.31 -5.00
CA TYR A 156 -1.39 14.02 -4.33
C TYR A 156 -2.69 13.24 -4.61
N GLY A 157 -3.84 13.91 -4.50
CA GLY A 157 -5.15 13.31 -4.79
C GLY A 157 -5.24 12.82 -6.23
N ALA A 158 -4.75 13.61 -7.20
CA ALA A 158 -4.70 13.22 -8.61
C ALA A 158 -3.83 11.97 -8.83
N ALA A 159 -2.65 11.88 -8.18
CA ALA A 159 -1.79 10.70 -8.27
C ALA A 159 -2.46 9.45 -7.67
N LYS A 160 -3.15 9.60 -6.53
CA LYS A 160 -3.86 8.47 -5.89
C LYS A 160 -5.15 8.08 -6.63
N ALA A 161 -5.81 9.03 -7.32
CA ALA A 161 -6.92 8.73 -8.23
C ALA A 161 -6.43 7.94 -9.46
N ALA A 162 -5.27 8.29 -10.02
CA ALA A 162 -4.63 7.52 -11.08
C ALA A 162 -4.31 6.08 -10.62
N LEU A 163 -3.86 5.91 -9.37
CA LEU A 163 -3.60 4.58 -8.79
C LEU A 163 -4.90 3.74 -8.67
N ASN A 164 -6.03 4.36 -8.31
CA ASN A 164 -7.32 3.67 -8.26
C ASN A 164 -7.74 3.18 -9.66
N SER A 165 -7.54 4.02 -10.69
CA SER A 165 -7.79 3.64 -12.08
C SER A 165 -6.86 2.52 -12.56
N LEU A 166 -5.57 2.58 -12.23
CA LEU A 166 -4.59 1.52 -12.52
C LEU A 166 -5.02 0.18 -11.89
N THR A 167 -5.47 0.21 -10.63
CA THR A 167 -5.95 -0.97 -9.91
C THR A 167 -7.07 -1.69 -10.67
N ALA A 168 -8.08 -0.93 -11.11
CA ALA A 168 -9.21 -1.49 -11.85
C ALA A 168 -8.80 -2.01 -13.23
N SER A 169 -7.94 -1.26 -13.95
CA SER A 169 -7.49 -1.62 -15.28
C SER A 169 -6.66 -2.89 -15.28
N LEU A 170 -5.68 -3.01 -14.36
CA LEU A 170 -4.84 -4.21 -14.25
C LEU A 170 -5.65 -5.44 -13.80
N ALA A 171 -6.66 -5.26 -12.95
CA ALA A 171 -7.54 -6.35 -12.53
C ALA A 171 -8.30 -6.96 -13.71
N VAL A 172 -8.76 -6.13 -14.66
CA VAL A 172 -9.42 -6.59 -15.89
C VAL A 172 -8.43 -7.27 -16.82
N GLU A 173 -7.28 -6.66 -17.04
CA GLU A 173 -6.25 -7.15 -17.95
C GLU A 173 -5.65 -8.49 -17.49
N TRP A 174 -5.40 -8.64 -16.18
CA TRP A 174 -4.72 -9.81 -15.63
C TRP A 174 -5.64 -10.84 -14.97
N GLY A 175 -6.95 -10.57 -14.93
CA GLY A 175 -7.93 -11.53 -14.45
C GLY A 175 -7.86 -12.90 -15.15
N PRO A 176 -7.69 -12.97 -16.48
CA PRO A 176 -7.49 -14.23 -17.20
C PRO A 176 -6.26 -15.04 -16.74
N HIS A 177 -5.26 -14.36 -16.19
CA HIS A 177 -4.04 -14.97 -15.62
C HIS A 177 -4.19 -15.28 -14.11
N GLN A 178 -5.38 -15.08 -13.53
CA GLN A 178 -5.64 -15.27 -12.10
C GLN A 178 -4.76 -14.40 -11.19
N ILE A 179 -4.39 -13.22 -11.66
CA ILE A 179 -3.69 -12.22 -10.88
C ILE A 179 -4.73 -11.21 -10.38
N ARG A 180 -4.93 -11.17 -9.06
CA ARG A 180 -5.84 -10.21 -8.42
C ARG A 180 -5.08 -8.91 -8.14
N VAL A 181 -5.72 -7.78 -8.42
CA VAL A 181 -5.15 -6.46 -8.18
C VAL A 181 -6.14 -5.62 -7.40
N ASN A 182 -5.77 -5.19 -6.21
CA ASN A 182 -6.61 -4.38 -5.35
C ASN A 182 -5.80 -3.22 -4.74
N ALA A 183 -6.50 -2.25 -4.18
CA ALA A 183 -5.91 -1.19 -3.39
C ALA A 183 -6.64 -1.02 -2.05
N VAL A 184 -5.91 -0.55 -1.05
CA VAL A 184 -6.46 -0.03 0.20
C VAL A 184 -6.35 1.49 0.17
N ALA A 185 -7.41 2.20 0.52
CA ALA A 185 -7.42 3.66 0.63
C ALA A 185 -7.59 4.06 2.12
N PRO A 186 -6.50 4.31 2.84
CA PRO A 186 -6.57 4.75 4.22
C PRO A 186 -7.20 6.13 4.36
N GLY A 187 -7.93 6.32 5.46
CA GLY A 187 -8.27 7.63 5.97
C GLY A 187 -7.09 8.27 6.72
N VAL A 188 -7.39 8.90 7.84
CA VAL A 188 -6.36 9.47 8.72
C VAL A 188 -5.81 8.39 9.63
N VAL A 189 -4.53 8.05 9.45
CA VAL A 189 -3.83 7.01 10.21
C VAL A 189 -2.74 7.63 11.08
N ARG A 190 -2.66 7.19 12.32
CA ARG A 190 -1.59 7.55 13.24
C ARG A 190 -0.29 6.89 12.78
N THR A 191 0.72 7.69 12.50
CA THR A 191 2.07 7.20 12.16
C THR A 191 3.09 8.07 12.87
N ASP A 192 4.25 7.52 13.17
CA ASP A 192 5.35 8.26 13.81
C ASP A 192 5.87 9.44 12.95
N ARG A 193 5.50 9.47 11.65
CA ARG A 193 5.83 10.58 10.72
C ARG A 193 4.79 11.70 10.73
N ASN A 194 3.58 11.42 11.19
CA ASN A 194 2.48 12.38 11.17
C ASN A 194 2.37 13.05 12.53
N THR A 195 3.31 13.94 12.84
CA THR A 195 3.02 15.03 13.77
C THR A 195 2.03 15.95 13.05
N TRP A 196 0.76 15.81 13.35
CA TRP A 196 -0.29 16.73 12.89
C TRP A 196 -0.09 18.06 13.63
N GLU A 197 1.00 18.78 13.26
CA GLU A 197 1.32 20.07 13.84
C GLU A 197 0.14 21.02 13.67
N GLY A 198 -0.41 21.46 14.79
CA GLY A 198 -1.47 22.46 14.85
C GLY A 198 -2.92 21.94 14.87
N GLN A 199 -3.16 20.63 14.85
CA GLN A 199 -4.50 20.09 15.13
C GLN A 199 -4.42 19.11 16.33
N PRO A 200 -5.19 19.31 17.39
CA PRO A 200 -5.30 18.33 18.44
C PRO A 200 -5.80 17.02 17.85
N GLY A 201 -5.12 15.90 18.11
CA GLY A 201 -5.52 14.58 17.64
C GLY A 201 -6.99 14.23 17.99
N ASP A 202 -7.48 14.75 19.12
CA ASP A 202 -8.86 14.61 19.58
C ASP A 202 -9.89 15.31 18.67
N ALA A 203 -9.55 16.48 18.10
CA ALA A 203 -10.45 17.18 17.19
C ALA A 203 -10.60 16.43 15.85
N LEU A 204 -9.51 15.83 15.35
CA LEU A 204 -9.55 14.98 14.15
C LEU A 204 -10.31 13.67 14.41
N ALA A 205 -10.04 13.00 15.52
CA ALA A 205 -10.77 11.80 15.93
C ALA A 205 -12.28 12.07 16.04
N GLY A 206 -12.63 13.22 16.59
CA GLY A 206 -14.02 13.68 16.68
C GLY A 206 -14.71 13.86 15.32
N SER A 207 -14.01 14.00 14.21
CA SER A 207 -14.58 14.10 12.86
C SER A 207 -14.76 12.74 12.18
N ILE A 208 -14.26 11.66 12.77
CA ILE A 208 -14.36 10.29 12.24
C ILE A 208 -15.51 9.57 12.96
N PRO A 209 -16.43 8.90 12.26
CA PRO A 209 -17.56 8.20 12.88
C PRO A 209 -17.18 7.19 13.96
N LEU A 210 -16.08 6.42 13.77
CA LEU A 210 -15.57 5.50 14.79
C LEU A 210 -14.88 6.19 15.97
N GLY A 211 -14.80 7.53 16.00
CA GLY A 211 -14.29 8.32 17.13
C GLY A 211 -12.77 8.21 17.36
N ARG A 212 -12.02 7.62 16.45
CA ARG A 212 -10.55 7.48 16.55
C ARG A 212 -9.86 7.62 15.21
N LEU A 213 -8.60 7.94 15.24
CA LEU A 213 -7.71 7.76 14.09
C LEU A 213 -7.50 6.26 13.83
N GLY A 214 -7.24 5.88 12.58
CA GLY A 214 -6.76 4.54 12.28
C GLY A 214 -5.36 4.31 12.83
N ASP A 215 -5.03 3.07 13.15
CA ASP A 215 -3.69 2.64 13.48
C ASP A 215 -3.08 1.88 12.27
N GLN A 216 -1.78 1.67 12.30
CA GLN A 216 -1.06 0.98 11.22
C GLN A 216 -1.60 -0.45 11.02
N GLU A 217 -2.00 -1.09 12.10
CA GLU A 217 -2.59 -2.43 12.15
C GLU A 217 -3.95 -2.50 11.46
N ASP A 218 -4.78 -1.46 11.54
CA ASP A 218 -6.06 -1.40 10.82
C ASP A 218 -5.85 -1.51 9.30
N ILE A 219 -4.82 -0.84 8.80
CA ILE A 219 -4.48 -0.84 7.38
C ILE A 219 -3.80 -2.16 6.98
N ALA A 220 -2.87 -2.66 7.81
CA ALA A 220 -2.20 -3.92 7.58
C ALA A 220 -3.19 -5.09 7.49
N ALA A 221 -4.21 -5.13 8.35
CA ALA A 221 -5.26 -6.14 8.32
C ALA A 221 -6.01 -6.17 6.99
N ALA A 222 -6.39 -5.00 6.46
CA ALA A 222 -7.05 -4.89 5.16
C ALA A 222 -6.14 -5.31 3.99
N ILE A 223 -4.86 -4.92 4.02
CA ILE A 223 -3.88 -5.30 3.00
C ILE A 223 -3.69 -6.82 2.98
N VAL A 224 -3.46 -7.43 4.13
CA VAL A 224 -3.22 -8.86 4.24
C VAL A 224 -4.47 -9.67 3.89
N PHE A 225 -5.68 -9.20 4.26
CA PHE A 225 -6.95 -9.77 3.81
C PHE A 225 -7.05 -9.79 2.28
N LEU A 226 -6.85 -8.66 1.61
CA LEU A 226 -6.91 -8.57 0.15
C LEU A 226 -5.83 -9.42 -0.55
N SER A 227 -4.73 -9.70 0.12
CA SER A 227 -3.64 -10.52 -0.39
C SER A 227 -3.86 -12.03 -0.16
N SER A 228 -4.81 -12.43 0.69
CA SER A 228 -5.10 -13.80 1.10
C SER A 228 -6.15 -14.50 0.20
N ASP A 229 -6.34 -15.79 0.39
CA ASP A 229 -7.41 -16.56 -0.29
C ASP A 229 -8.82 -16.19 0.21
N ALA A 230 -8.94 -15.57 1.39
CA ALA A 230 -10.22 -15.00 1.86
C ALA A 230 -10.78 -13.93 0.91
N ALA A 231 -9.92 -13.32 0.08
CA ALA A 231 -10.28 -12.37 -0.96
C ALA A 231 -10.20 -12.95 -2.38
N SER A 232 -10.32 -14.27 -2.55
CA SER A 232 -10.13 -14.98 -3.84
C SER A 232 -11.08 -14.49 -4.97
N TYR A 233 -12.23 -13.91 -4.62
CA TYR A 233 -13.19 -13.36 -5.59
C TYR A 233 -13.22 -11.82 -5.58
N ILE A 234 -12.19 -11.18 -5.02
CA ILE A 234 -12.06 -9.71 -4.93
C ILE A 234 -10.89 -9.28 -5.80
N THR A 235 -11.18 -8.52 -6.86
CA THR A 235 -10.19 -7.87 -7.72
C THR A 235 -10.73 -6.55 -8.28
N GLY A 236 -9.86 -5.61 -8.61
CA GLY A 236 -10.21 -4.28 -9.14
C GLY A 236 -10.77 -3.32 -8.09
N GLN A 237 -10.72 -3.66 -6.79
CA GLN A 237 -11.34 -2.87 -5.75
C GLN A 237 -10.36 -1.93 -5.07
N THR A 238 -10.85 -0.72 -4.76
CA THR A 238 -10.19 0.19 -3.82
C THR A 238 -11.00 0.20 -2.52
N LEU A 239 -10.50 -0.51 -1.51
CA LEU A 239 -11.15 -0.66 -0.21
C LEU A 239 -10.84 0.54 0.69
N LEU A 240 -11.87 1.30 1.07
CA LEU A 240 -11.75 2.36 2.07
C LEU A 240 -11.56 1.77 3.47
N VAL A 241 -10.53 2.26 4.17
CA VAL A 241 -10.25 1.92 5.58
C VAL A 241 -10.04 3.25 6.31
N ASP A 242 -11.14 3.89 6.67
CA ASP A 242 -11.17 5.31 7.08
C ASP A 242 -12.03 5.61 8.30
N GLY A 243 -12.54 4.57 8.97
CA GLY A 243 -13.44 4.72 10.12
C GLY A 243 -14.79 5.38 9.80
N GLY A 244 -15.18 5.38 8.51
CA GLY A 244 -16.41 5.99 8.02
C GLY A 244 -16.26 7.47 7.62
N ALA A 245 -15.06 8.03 7.63
CA ALA A 245 -14.83 9.45 7.36
C ALA A 245 -15.34 9.89 5.97
N ALA A 246 -15.23 9.04 4.94
CA ALA A 246 -15.72 9.35 3.60
C ALA A 246 -17.25 9.42 3.49
N SER A 247 -17.95 8.68 4.34
CA SER A 247 -19.42 8.57 4.33
C SER A 247 -20.09 9.58 5.25
N PHE A 248 -19.31 10.29 6.07
CA PHE A 248 -19.84 11.19 7.08
C PHE A 248 -20.11 12.59 6.51
N ILE A 249 -21.34 13.05 6.62
CA ILE A 249 -21.74 14.42 6.33
C ILE A 249 -21.88 15.15 7.68
N GLN A 250 -21.03 16.13 7.90
CA GLN A 250 -20.88 16.84 9.20
C GLN A 250 -22.14 17.58 9.69
N PHE A 251 -23.16 17.70 8.84
CA PHE A 251 -24.44 18.38 9.18
C PHE A 251 -25.35 17.59 10.14
N TRP A 252 -25.06 16.33 10.41
CA TRP A 252 -25.89 15.45 11.23
C TRP A 252 -25.35 15.22 12.66
N ARG A 253 -24.36 15.98 13.11
CA ARG A 253 -24.01 16.00 14.53
C ARG A 253 -25.07 16.82 15.29
N GLN A 254 -25.97 16.12 16.01
CA GLN A 254 -26.75 16.70 17.07
C GLN A 254 -25.89 16.90 18.31
#